data_1fc8b6c728873c6181b5ac31da3a718a
#
_entry.id   1fc8b6c728873c6181b5ac31da3a718a
#
_cell.length_a   1.000
_cell.length_b   1.000
_cell.length_c   1.000
_cell.angle_alpha   90.00
_cell.angle_beta   90.00
_cell.angle_gamma   90.00
#
_symmetry.space_group_name_H-M   'P 1'
#
loop_
_entity.id
_entity.type
_entity.pdbx_description
1 polymer ?
#
loop_
_entity_poly.entity_id
_entity_poly.type
_entity_poly.pdbx_seq_one_letter_code
_entity_poly.pdbx_strand_id
1 'polypeptide(L)'
;MQFGAFPRTNIPPYFESYTHYENMVADYLKIESISKSRQIWWKLRPHMDFGTIEFRMLDVQRSLTNTKMFIALIQALVFQASEDYKSGKLNEDFSSEFLADSLWKASRFDFNAKIIDVNSNAIVTMEAKIKEMVKYATKALTDFGNTDILSTIDDILNNGSECDDQLDIFESNGIDDLKQYLMDDVEYNIL
;
A
#
# COMPACT_ATOMS: atom_id res chain seq x y z
N MET A 1 7.37 0.19 -11.35
CA MET A 1 6.78 -1.10 -11.77
C MET A 1 7.74 -2.12 -12.38
N GLN A 2 8.99 -1.77 -12.64
CA GLN A 2 9.98 -2.69 -13.23
C GLN A 2 10.20 -3.97 -12.39
N PHE A 3 10.21 -3.85 -11.06
CA PHE A 3 10.39 -5.00 -10.17
C PHE A 3 9.22 -6.02 -10.19
N GLY A 4 8.02 -5.62 -10.58
CA GLY A 4 6.89 -6.54 -10.67
C GLY A 4 7.00 -7.63 -11.73
N ALA A 5 7.96 -7.50 -12.67
CA ALA A 5 8.23 -8.51 -13.70
C ALA A 5 9.13 -9.66 -13.22
N PHE A 6 9.79 -9.54 -12.07
CA PHE A 6 10.67 -10.57 -11.55
C PHE A 6 9.92 -11.60 -10.70
N PRO A 7 10.39 -12.84 -10.63
CA PRO A 7 9.83 -13.83 -9.71
C PRO A 7 9.86 -13.34 -8.26
N ARG A 8 8.89 -13.74 -7.45
CA ARG A 8 8.79 -13.44 -6.02
C ARG A 8 8.65 -11.93 -5.70
N THR A 9 8.09 -11.19 -6.63
CA THR A 9 7.73 -9.76 -6.49
C THR A 9 6.22 -9.58 -6.66
N ASN A 10 5.72 -8.34 -6.52
CA ASN A 10 4.31 -8.01 -6.71
C ASN A 10 3.42 -8.47 -5.54
N ILE A 11 2.16 -8.81 -5.79
CA ILE A 11 1.18 -9.26 -4.78
C ILE A 11 1.56 -10.66 -4.31
N PRO A 12 1.57 -10.95 -2.98
CA PRO A 12 1.81 -12.30 -2.50
C PRO A 12 0.70 -13.25 -2.93
N PRO A 13 0.99 -14.55 -3.12
CA PRO A 13 -0.06 -15.56 -3.26
C PRO A 13 -0.83 -15.72 -1.95
N TYR A 14 -2.00 -16.36 -2.04
CA TYR A 14 -2.76 -16.76 -0.86
C TYR A 14 -2.04 -17.88 -0.10
N PHE A 15 -2.04 -17.78 1.21
CA PHE A 15 -1.55 -18.82 2.12
C PHE A 15 -2.65 -19.21 3.10
N GLU A 16 -2.96 -20.49 3.18
CA GLU A 16 -3.93 -21.03 4.13
C GLU A 16 -3.51 -20.85 5.60
N SER A 17 -2.20 -20.73 5.85
CA SER A 17 -1.63 -20.58 7.17
C SER A 17 -0.21 -20.00 7.12
N TYR A 18 0.27 -19.50 8.25
CA TYR A 18 1.67 -19.09 8.39
C TYR A 18 2.64 -20.26 8.13
N THR A 19 2.29 -21.46 8.57
CA THR A 19 3.10 -22.68 8.29
C THR A 19 3.19 -22.98 6.79
N HIS A 20 2.13 -22.74 6.02
CA HIS A 20 2.18 -22.86 4.55
C HIS A 20 3.19 -21.87 3.94
N TYR A 21 3.20 -20.63 4.43
CA TYR A 21 4.21 -19.64 4.03
C TYR A 21 5.64 -20.07 4.40
N GLU A 22 5.87 -20.54 5.64
CA GLU A 22 7.18 -21.02 6.11
C GLU A 22 7.71 -22.17 5.26
N ASN A 23 6.86 -23.14 4.94
CA ASN A 23 7.22 -24.29 4.10
C ASN A 23 7.64 -23.84 2.69
N MET A 24 6.90 -22.91 2.08
CA MET A 24 7.26 -22.36 0.78
C MET A 24 8.62 -21.63 0.83
N VAL A 25 8.88 -20.86 1.88
CA VAL A 25 10.19 -20.20 2.04
C VAL A 25 11.31 -21.25 2.21
N ALA A 26 11.08 -22.30 2.99
CA ALA A 26 12.02 -23.38 3.16
C ALA A 26 12.33 -24.12 1.84
N ASP A 27 11.31 -24.36 1.01
CA ASP A 27 11.48 -24.94 -0.31
C ASP A 27 12.31 -24.04 -1.24
N TYR A 28 12.07 -22.73 -1.26
CA TYR A 28 12.89 -21.79 -2.02
C TYR A 28 14.36 -21.78 -1.58
N LEU A 29 14.63 -21.88 -0.28
CA LEU A 29 15.98 -22.00 0.27
C LEU A 29 16.62 -23.34 -0.15
N LYS A 30 15.88 -24.45 -0.07
CA LYS A 30 16.35 -25.79 -0.40
C LYS A 30 16.74 -25.96 -1.87
N ILE A 31 15.98 -25.34 -2.78
CA ILE A 31 16.27 -25.34 -4.22
C ILE A 31 17.19 -24.20 -4.65
N GLU A 32 17.77 -23.47 -3.69
CA GLU A 32 18.71 -22.38 -3.90
C GLU A 32 18.16 -21.21 -4.77
N SER A 33 16.85 -21.09 -4.89
CA SER A 33 16.22 -19.95 -5.58
C SER A 33 16.39 -18.64 -4.81
N ILE A 34 16.59 -18.73 -3.51
CA ILE A 34 16.96 -17.64 -2.60
C ILE A 34 18.00 -18.15 -1.60
N SER A 35 18.82 -17.26 -1.07
CA SER A 35 19.75 -17.56 0.02
C SER A 35 19.27 -17.06 1.39
N LYS A 36 18.25 -16.17 1.40
CA LYS A 36 17.65 -15.58 2.60
C LYS A 36 16.17 -15.27 2.33
N SER A 37 15.30 -15.46 3.33
CA SER A 37 13.86 -15.16 3.24
C SER A 37 13.56 -13.74 2.75
N ARG A 38 14.39 -12.76 3.12
CA ARG A 38 14.27 -11.37 2.68
C ARG A 38 14.45 -11.12 1.18
N GLN A 39 14.84 -12.13 0.39
CA GLN A 39 14.89 -12.04 -1.08
C GLN A 39 13.53 -12.31 -1.75
N ILE A 40 12.48 -12.46 -0.97
CA ILE A 40 11.08 -12.39 -1.42
C ILE A 40 10.65 -10.93 -1.31
N TRP A 41 10.26 -10.32 -2.43
CA TRP A 41 9.99 -8.87 -2.51
C TRP A 41 8.53 -8.56 -2.83
N TRP A 42 7.61 -9.31 -2.20
CA TRP A 42 6.19 -9.00 -2.32
C TRP A 42 5.84 -7.62 -1.77
N LYS A 43 4.73 -7.08 -2.26
CA LYS A 43 4.16 -5.79 -1.80
C LYS A 43 3.75 -5.82 -0.32
N LEU A 44 3.35 -6.99 0.16
CA LEU A 44 3.10 -7.28 1.56
C LEU A 44 3.93 -8.52 1.92
N ARG A 45 4.81 -8.40 2.92
CA ARG A 45 5.73 -9.48 3.27
C ARG A 45 5.77 -9.76 4.76
N PRO A 46 5.37 -10.97 5.23
CA PRO A 46 5.67 -11.40 6.59
C PRO A 46 7.18 -11.51 6.78
N HIS A 47 7.70 -11.01 7.90
CA HIS A 47 9.11 -11.15 8.26
C HIS A 47 9.26 -12.24 9.29
N MET A 48 9.97 -13.33 8.93
CA MET A 48 10.04 -14.54 9.76
C MET A 48 10.77 -14.32 11.09
N ASP A 49 11.85 -13.51 11.06
CA ASP A 49 12.71 -13.32 12.24
C ASP A 49 12.12 -12.34 13.25
N PHE A 50 11.28 -11.40 12.81
CA PHE A 50 10.75 -10.30 13.66
C PHE A 50 9.26 -10.46 13.98
N GLY A 51 8.56 -11.41 13.36
CA GLY A 51 7.11 -11.55 13.53
C GLY A 51 6.32 -10.30 13.12
N THR A 52 6.80 -9.57 12.13
CA THR A 52 6.20 -8.33 11.61
C THR A 52 5.71 -8.51 10.18
N ILE A 53 4.88 -7.58 9.72
CA ILE A 53 4.46 -7.48 8.32
C ILE A 53 5.05 -6.19 7.74
N GLU A 54 5.78 -6.32 6.63
CA GLU A 54 6.35 -5.21 5.90
C GLU A 54 5.45 -4.82 4.73
N PHE A 55 5.08 -3.55 4.68
CA PHE A 55 4.34 -2.94 3.58
C PHE A 55 5.33 -2.27 2.61
N ARG A 56 5.38 -2.76 1.36
CA ARG A 56 6.37 -2.37 0.35
C ARG A 56 5.75 -1.72 -0.89
N MET A 57 4.52 -1.30 -0.79
CA MET A 57 3.79 -0.71 -1.93
C MET A 57 3.77 0.81 -1.93
N LEU A 58 4.19 1.43 -0.84
CA LEU A 58 4.17 2.88 -0.68
C LEU A 58 5.43 3.49 -1.27
N ASP A 59 5.29 4.67 -1.87
CA ASP A 59 6.41 5.52 -2.24
C ASP A 59 6.98 6.25 -1.03
N VAL A 60 8.20 6.76 -1.19
CA VAL A 60 8.82 7.66 -0.22
C VAL A 60 8.00 8.94 -0.15
N GLN A 61 7.58 9.30 1.04
CA GLN A 61 6.82 10.52 1.27
C GLN A 61 7.75 11.67 1.64
N ARG A 62 7.57 12.83 1.03
CA ARG A 62 8.31 14.06 1.34
C ARG A 62 7.83 14.67 2.65
N SER A 63 6.54 14.56 2.94
CA SER A 63 5.89 15.12 4.13
C SER A 63 5.86 14.12 5.29
N LEU A 64 6.27 14.55 6.49
CA LEU A 64 6.07 13.80 7.72
C LEU A 64 4.59 13.59 8.05
N THR A 65 3.73 14.54 7.65
CA THR A 65 2.28 14.43 7.80
C THR A 65 1.74 13.27 6.98
N ASN A 66 2.15 13.15 5.70
CA ASN A 66 1.77 12.02 4.85
C ASN A 66 2.33 10.71 5.37
N THR A 67 3.58 10.70 5.83
CA THR A 67 4.20 9.52 6.45
C THR A 67 3.38 9.07 7.67
N LYS A 68 3.01 9.99 8.56
CA LYS A 68 2.16 9.71 9.72
C LYS A 68 0.81 9.16 9.30
N MET A 69 0.18 9.76 8.29
CA MET A 69 -1.11 9.31 7.74
C MET A 69 -1.03 7.85 7.29
N PHE A 70 -0.03 7.49 6.47
CA PHE A 70 0.12 6.11 6.01
C PHE A 70 0.38 5.13 7.14
N ILE A 71 1.24 5.46 8.10
CA ILE A 71 1.52 4.60 9.25
C ILE A 71 0.25 4.35 10.07
N ALA A 72 -0.49 5.40 10.40
CA ALA A 72 -1.71 5.31 11.19
C ALA A 72 -2.82 4.53 10.45
N LEU A 73 -2.99 4.78 9.15
CA LEU A 73 -3.97 4.07 8.33
C LEU A 73 -3.63 2.58 8.21
N ILE A 74 -2.38 2.24 7.94
CA ILE A 74 -1.92 0.84 7.87
C ILE A 74 -2.13 0.13 9.20
N GLN A 75 -1.76 0.76 10.32
CA GLN A 75 -1.99 0.20 11.66
C GLN A 75 -3.47 -0.10 11.89
N ALA A 76 -4.35 0.83 11.55
CA ALA A 76 -5.79 0.68 11.71
C ALA A 76 -6.36 -0.44 10.81
N LEU A 77 -5.92 -0.53 9.56
CA LEU A 77 -6.33 -1.57 8.62
C LEU A 77 -5.90 -2.96 9.09
N VAL A 78 -4.65 -3.12 9.54
CA VAL A 78 -4.14 -4.40 10.05
C VAL A 78 -4.91 -4.82 11.31
N PHE A 79 -5.16 -3.88 12.21
CA PHE A 79 -5.94 -4.15 13.42
C PHE A 79 -7.36 -4.59 13.08
N GLN A 80 -8.07 -3.84 12.22
CA GLN A 80 -9.44 -4.17 11.82
C GLN A 80 -9.51 -5.52 11.10
N ALA A 81 -8.58 -5.80 10.17
CA ALA A 81 -8.51 -7.09 9.50
C ALA A 81 -8.27 -8.25 10.48
N SER A 82 -7.44 -8.04 11.51
CA SER A 82 -7.22 -9.03 12.58
C SER A 82 -8.49 -9.31 13.39
N GLU A 83 -9.26 -8.27 13.70
CA GLU A 83 -10.53 -8.43 14.42
C GLU A 83 -11.60 -9.14 13.55
N ASP A 84 -11.65 -8.81 12.27
CA ASP A 84 -12.54 -9.48 11.32
C ASP A 84 -12.15 -10.95 11.11
N TYR A 85 -10.87 -11.27 11.05
CA TYR A 85 -10.39 -12.65 11.02
C TYR A 85 -10.82 -13.43 12.26
N LYS A 86 -10.61 -12.90 13.48
CA LYS A 86 -11.00 -13.51 14.74
C LYS A 86 -12.52 -13.73 14.84
N SER A 87 -13.31 -12.86 14.24
CA SER A 87 -14.77 -12.93 14.25
C SER A 87 -15.36 -13.68 13.06
N GLY A 88 -14.53 -14.23 12.15
CA GLY A 88 -14.96 -14.96 10.95
C GLY A 88 -15.65 -14.07 9.90
N LYS A 89 -15.35 -12.79 9.89
CA LYS A 89 -15.93 -11.81 8.95
C LYS A 89 -14.99 -11.42 7.81
N LEU A 90 -13.70 -11.82 7.89
CA LEU A 90 -12.75 -11.50 6.85
C LEU A 90 -13.17 -12.18 5.54
N ASN A 91 -13.31 -11.38 4.48
CA ASN A 91 -13.52 -11.93 3.14
C ASN A 91 -12.18 -12.46 2.60
N GLU A 92 -12.12 -13.75 2.35
CA GLU A 92 -10.94 -14.43 1.79
C GLU A 92 -11.10 -14.74 0.28
N ASP A 93 -12.29 -14.49 -0.28
CA ASP A 93 -12.58 -14.69 -1.69
C ASP A 93 -12.19 -13.44 -2.49
N PHE A 94 -11.03 -13.50 -3.13
CA PHE A 94 -10.53 -12.43 -3.99
C PHE A 94 -9.78 -12.99 -5.20
N SER A 95 -9.87 -12.27 -6.32
CA SER A 95 -9.10 -12.56 -7.51
C SER A 95 -7.74 -11.85 -7.47
N SER A 96 -6.65 -12.60 -7.43
CA SER A 96 -5.29 -12.06 -7.53
C SER A 96 -5.07 -11.29 -8.83
N GLU A 97 -5.74 -11.69 -9.91
CA GLU A 97 -5.69 -11.01 -11.21
C GLU A 97 -6.32 -9.62 -11.14
N PHE A 98 -7.50 -9.49 -10.52
CA PHE A 98 -8.14 -8.18 -10.33
C PHE A 98 -7.35 -7.28 -9.36
N LEU A 99 -6.69 -7.84 -8.36
CA LEU A 99 -5.80 -7.06 -7.49
C LEU A 99 -4.58 -6.54 -8.25
N ALA A 100 -3.97 -7.37 -9.10
CA ALA A 100 -2.83 -6.97 -9.92
C ALA A 100 -3.22 -5.89 -10.95
N ASP A 101 -4.37 -6.04 -11.62
CA ASP A 101 -4.93 -5.04 -12.54
C ASP A 101 -5.24 -3.72 -11.81
N SER A 102 -5.84 -3.81 -10.62
CA SER A 102 -6.15 -2.63 -9.78
C SER A 102 -4.89 -1.90 -9.35
N LEU A 103 -3.84 -2.62 -8.96
CA LEU A 103 -2.54 -2.04 -8.62
C LEU A 103 -1.91 -1.30 -9.81
N TRP A 104 -1.98 -1.91 -11.00
CA TRP A 104 -1.49 -1.29 -12.21
C TRP A 104 -2.30 -0.04 -12.58
N LYS A 105 -3.64 -0.14 -12.53
CA LYS A 105 -4.53 0.99 -12.83
C LYS A 105 -4.35 2.15 -11.86
N ALA A 106 -4.23 1.88 -10.56
CA ALA A 106 -3.96 2.91 -9.56
C ALA A 106 -2.68 3.67 -9.88
N SER A 107 -1.60 2.96 -10.21
CA SER A 107 -0.31 3.59 -10.53
C SER A 107 -0.27 4.30 -11.89
N ARG A 108 -1.27 4.09 -12.76
CA ARG A 108 -1.32 4.70 -14.11
C ARG A 108 -2.36 5.80 -14.25
N PHE A 109 -3.47 5.70 -13.53
CA PHE A 109 -4.66 6.54 -13.70
C PHE A 109 -5.12 7.19 -12.39
N ASP A 110 -4.35 7.00 -11.32
CA ASP A 110 -4.57 7.59 -10.00
C ASP A 110 -5.99 7.37 -9.46
N PHE A 111 -6.58 8.37 -8.79
CA PHE A 111 -7.92 8.30 -8.17
C PHE A 111 -9.05 8.07 -9.17
N ASN A 112 -8.83 8.40 -10.44
CA ASN A 112 -9.79 8.18 -11.53
C ASN A 112 -9.78 6.75 -12.06
N ALA A 113 -8.85 5.89 -11.63
CA ALA A 113 -8.78 4.50 -12.05
C ALA A 113 -10.10 3.78 -11.76
N LYS A 114 -10.64 3.08 -12.77
CA LYS A 114 -11.83 2.23 -12.61
C LYS A 114 -11.38 0.81 -12.36
N ILE A 115 -11.84 0.25 -11.25
CA ILE A 115 -11.52 -1.10 -10.81
C ILE A 115 -12.79 -1.92 -10.57
N ILE A 116 -12.65 -3.22 -10.48
CA ILE A 116 -13.71 -4.10 -9.98
C ILE A 116 -13.58 -4.20 -8.47
N ASP A 117 -14.60 -3.80 -7.75
CA ASP A 117 -14.68 -4.05 -6.32
C ASP A 117 -14.98 -5.52 -6.06
N VAL A 118 -14.07 -6.19 -5.36
CA VAL A 118 -14.13 -7.64 -5.12
C VAL A 118 -15.30 -8.06 -4.23
N ASN A 119 -15.82 -7.16 -3.41
CA ASN A 119 -16.94 -7.46 -2.51
C ASN A 119 -18.30 -7.36 -3.21
N SER A 120 -18.49 -6.36 -4.07
CA SER A 120 -19.75 -6.09 -4.74
C SER A 120 -19.80 -6.52 -6.20
N ASN A 121 -18.65 -6.88 -6.78
CA ASN A 121 -18.46 -7.12 -8.22
C ASN A 121 -18.90 -5.93 -9.09
N ALA A 122 -18.87 -4.73 -8.52
CA ALA A 122 -19.24 -3.50 -9.21
C ALA A 122 -18.01 -2.75 -9.73
N ILE A 123 -18.20 -1.95 -10.77
CA ILE A 123 -17.17 -1.00 -11.23
C ILE A 123 -17.22 0.21 -10.30
N VAL A 124 -16.08 0.49 -9.65
CA VAL A 124 -15.91 1.65 -8.76
C VAL A 124 -14.67 2.45 -9.17
N THR A 125 -14.58 3.71 -8.76
CA THR A 125 -13.35 4.49 -8.87
C THR A 125 -12.39 4.16 -7.74
N MET A 126 -11.10 4.38 -7.94
CA MET A 126 -10.09 4.24 -6.88
C MET A 126 -10.39 5.19 -5.71
N GLU A 127 -10.83 6.42 -5.99
CA GLU A 127 -11.29 7.36 -4.96
C GLU A 127 -12.40 6.76 -4.09
N ALA A 128 -13.44 6.18 -4.70
CA ALA A 128 -14.52 5.54 -3.95
C ALA A 128 -14.02 4.37 -3.09
N LYS A 129 -13.06 3.60 -3.61
CA LYS A 129 -12.44 2.49 -2.86
C LYS A 129 -11.57 2.97 -1.69
N ILE A 130 -10.85 4.08 -1.85
CA ILE A 130 -10.11 4.71 -0.76
C ILE A 130 -11.07 5.18 0.34
N LYS A 131 -12.18 5.84 -0.02
CA LYS A 131 -13.20 6.27 0.96
C LYS A 131 -13.82 5.09 1.72
N GLU A 132 -14.09 3.98 1.04
CA GLU A 132 -14.55 2.74 1.66
C GLU A 132 -13.51 2.17 2.64
N MET A 133 -12.24 2.11 2.23
CA MET A 133 -11.12 1.64 3.05
C MET A 133 -10.94 2.51 4.31
N VAL A 134 -11.03 3.84 4.18
CA VAL A 134 -10.97 4.77 5.31
C VAL A 134 -12.14 4.57 6.26
N LYS A 135 -13.35 4.41 5.73
CA LYS A 135 -14.54 4.09 6.52
C LYS A 135 -14.37 2.79 7.30
N TYR A 136 -13.81 1.76 6.67
CA TYR A 136 -13.50 0.48 7.31
C TYR A 136 -12.51 0.63 8.47
N ALA A 137 -11.49 1.49 8.31
CA ALA A 137 -10.47 1.75 9.31
C ALA A 137 -10.92 2.72 10.43
N THR A 138 -12.02 3.48 10.26
CA THR A 138 -12.40 4.61 11.12
C THR A 138 -12.53 4.23 12.59
N LYS A 139 -13.10 3.05 12.91
CA LYS A 139 -13.21 2.61 14.30
C LYS A 139 -11.83 2.45 14.95
N ALA A 140 -10.94 1.76 14.29
CA ALA A 140 -9.56 1.54 14.80
C ALA A 140 -8.78 2.86 14.89
N LEU A 141 -8.93 3.77 13.93
CA LEU A 141 -8.35 5.11 13.99
C LEU A 141 -8.84 5.88 15.22
N THR A 142 -10.12 5.78 15.55
CA THR A 142 -10.70 6.41 16.74
C THR A 142 -10.13 5.79 18.01
N ASP A 143 -10.11 4.47 18.10
CA ASP A 143 -9.62 3.73 19.27
C ASP A 143 -8.12 4.02 19.53
N PHE A 144 -7.34 4.30 18.49
CA PHE A 144 -5.91 4.68 18.57
C PHE A 144 -5.66 6.18 18.71
N GLY A 145 -6.69 7.03 18.65
CA GLY A 145 -6.54 8.48 18.73
C GLY A 145 -5.90 9.12 17.50
N ASN A 146 -6.02 8.50 16.33
CA ASN A 146 -5.39 8.91 15.07
C ASN A 146 -6.39 9.47 14.05
N THR A 147 -7.50 10.04 14.49
CA THR A 147 -8.53 10.60 13.57
C THR A 147 -8.09 11.88 12.87
N ASP A 148 -7.04 12.53 13.33
CA ASP A 148 -6.46 13.72 12.71
C ASP A 148 -5.95 13.47 11.30
N ILE A 149 -5.59 12.22 10.95
CA ILE A 149 -5.17 11.86 9.58
C ILE A 149 -6.30 11.96 8.55
N LEU A 150 -7.57 11.95 8.97
CA LEU A 150 -8.71 11.99 8.05
C LEU A 150 -8.72 13.27 7.21
N SER A 151 -8.36 14.40 7.82
CA SER A 151 -8.23 15.68 7.09
C SER A 151 -7.11 15.63 6.03
N THR A 152 -6.01 14.95 6.31
CA THR A 152 -4.92 14.77 5.34
C THR A 152 -5.37 13.92 4.15
N ILE A 153 -6.12 12.85 4.41
CA ILE A 153 -6.68 12.01 3.34
C ILE A 153 -7.67 12.80 2.49
N ASP A 154 -8.58 13.55 3.12
CA ASP A 154 -9.55 14.39 2.41
C ASP A 154 -8.85 15.46 1.57
N ASP A 155 -7.77 16.06 2.08
CA ASP A 155 -6.98 17.04 1.34
C ASP A 155 -6.36 16.41 0.07
N ILE A 156 -5.72 15.26 0.20
CA ILE A 156 -5.13 14.53 -0.94
C ILE A 156 -6.21 14.16 -1.98
N LEU A 157 -7.38 13.70 -1.54
CA LEU A 157 -8.47 13.33 -2.45
C LEU A 157 -9.09 14.53 -3.18
N ASN A 158 -9.06 15.72 -2.57
CA ASN A 158 -9.65 16.93 -3.14
C ASN A 158 -8.66 17.76 -3.98
N ASN A 159 -7.40 17.77 -3.59
CA ASN A 159 -6.40 18.69 -4.16
C ASN A 159 -5.34 17.97 -5.02
N GLY A 160 -5.33 16.64 -5.02
CA GLY A 160 -4.33 15.82 -5.73
C GLY A 160 -3.29 15.22 -4.81
N SER A 161 -2.55 14.29 -5.38
CA SER A 161 -1.46 13.57 -4.72
C SER A 161 -0.12 14.27 -4.97
N GLU A 162 0.90 13.90 -4.23
CA GLU A 162 2.27 14.38 -4.49
C GLU A 162 2.76 14.04 -5.91
N CYS A 163 2.19 12.99 -6.53
CA CYS A 163 2.49 12.66 -7.93
C CYS A 163 1.97 13.75 -8.88
N ASP A 164 0.80 14.31 -8.59
CA ASP A 164 0.23 15.40 -9.39
C ASP A 164 1.10 16.65 -9.29
N ASP A 165 1.52 17.04 -8.09
CA ASP A 165 2.44 18.17 -7.86
C ASP A 165 3.75 18.00 -8.64
N GLN A 166 4.33 16.79 -8.59
CA GLN A 166 5.57 16.49 -9.32
C GLN A 166 5.39 16.54 -10.83
N LEU A 167 4.27 16.07 -11.35
CA LEU A 167 3.94 16.13 -12.77
C LEU A 167 3.74 17.59 -13.21
N ASP A 168 2.99 18.36 -12.47
CA ASP A 168 2.73 19.77 -12.78
C ASP A 168 4.02 20.59 -12.83
N ILE A 169 4.93 20.37 -11.87
CA ILE A 169 6.23 21.06 -11.85
C ILE A 169 7.07 20.62 -13.05
N PHE A 170 7.12 19.31 -13.34
CA PHE A 170 7.88 18.79 -14.45
C PHE A 170 7.36 19.33 -15.80
N GLU A 171 6.04 19.34 -16.00
CA GLU A 171 5.42 19.79 -17.24
C GLU A 171 5.57 21.31 -17.44
N SER A 172 5.50 22.09 -16.35
CA SER A 172 5.59 23.55 -16.41
C SER A 172 7.02 24.05 -16.50
N ASN A 173 7.95 23.46 -15.76
CA ASN A 173 9.30 24.03 -15.50
C ASN A 173 10.45 23.08 -15.87
N GLY A 174 10.15 21.80 -16.08
CA GLY A 174 11.13 20.78 -16.46
C GLY A 174 11.85 20.11 -15.30
N ILE A 175 12.84 19.27 -15.66
CA ILE A 175 13.48 18.31 -14.73
C ILE A 175 14.31 18.99 -13.63
N ASP A 176 14.89 20.15 -13.88
CA ASP A 176 15.77 20.77 -12.91
C ASP A 176 14.98 21.42 -11.77
N ASP A 177 13.84 22.02 -12.07
CA ASP A 177 12.91 22.54 -11.05
C ASP A 177 12.26 21.40 -10.26
N LEU A 178 11.93 20.28 -10.91
CA LEU A 178 11.48 19.09 -10.18
C LEU A 178 12.53 18.56 -9.20
N LYS A 179 13.81 18.50 -9.61
CA LYS A 179 14.89 18.12 -8.70
C LYS A 179 15.01 19.06 -7.51
N GLN A 180 14.93 20.38 -7.76
CA GLN A 180 15.00 21.38 -6.70
C GLN A 180 13.82 21.21 -5.73
N TYR A 181 12.60 21.08 -6.24
CA TYR A 181 11.40 20.80 -5.45
C TYR A 181 11.55 19.56 -4.55
N LEU A 182 12.12 18.47 -5.07
CA LEU A 182 12.36 17.26 -4.29
C LEU A 182 13.43 17.44 -3.20
N MET A 183 14.41 18.32 -3.43
CA MET A 183 15.50 18.60 -2.47
C MET A 183 15.06 19.55 -1.36
N ASP A 184 14.31 20.60 -1.68
CA ASP A 184 13.92 21.66 -0.74
C ASP A 184 13.14 21.11 0.47
N ASP A 185 12.24 20.17 0.24
CA ASP A 185 11.45 19.58 1.33
C ASP A 185 12.27 18.65 2.24
N VAL A 186 13.29 18.00 1.71
CA VAL A 186 14.17 17.15 2.51
C VAL A 186 14.94 18.02 3.51
N GLU A 187 15.44 19.17 3.08
CA GLU A 187 16.13 20.12 3.96
C GLU A 187 15.20 20.72 5.03
N TYR A 188 13.96 21.07 4.65
CA TYR A 188 13.00 21.69 5.56
C TYR A 188 12.43 20.72 6.62
N ASN A 189 12.29 19.44 6.31
CA ASN A 189 11.67 18.44 7.20
C ASN A 189 12.68 17.65 8.05
N ILE A 190 14.00 17.81 7.83
CA ILE A 190 15.05 17.12 8.60
C ILE A 190 15.71 18.04 9.65
N LEU A 191 15.56 19.34 9.54
CA LEU A 191 16.09 20.35 10.48
C LEU A 191 14.98 20.84 11.42
#